data_8f3c07dd2b732ce84900e1191629c7cc
#
_entry.id   8f3c07dd2b732ce84900e1191629c7cc
#
_cell.length_a   1.000
_cell.length_b   1.000
_cell.length_c   1.000
_cell.angle_alpha   90.00
_cell.angle_beta   90.00
_cell.angle_gamma   90.00
#
_symmetry.space_group_name_H-M   'P 1'
#
loop_
_entity.id
_entity.type
_entity.pdbx_description
1 polymer ?
#
loop_
_entity_poly.entity_id
_entity_poly.type
_entity_poly.pdbx_seq_one_letter_code
_entity_poly.pdbx_strand_id
1 'polypeptide(L)'
;VPIPYKISDLKWTPRNDDNLLAFLKENNFKRLENRYFDLEQEGNSQPESKNIEQNYNLITKLSDLQNLIGECIKCGVIAVDTETDSINAVQANLVGVSISTKPGTAYYIPLRHIENSVPLLIDEKLDQKDKIEQINFDSAINLLKKILQDPSIIKVGHNIKFDMLVFSQKRNGSINLYPVHDTMCMSYVNDANRYSHKLDSLAKDFFDHETIKYDDVCGRGAKQVTFDKIHPNDVLNYAAEDADFCLRIFLDLKEELFISKLNSVYERIERPLINVIANMEKEGILIDKSKLNALSIEFQDKLTLIQKKIYELCGEEFNIASPK
;
A
#
# COMPACT_ATOMS: atom_id res chain seq x y z
N VAL A 1 29.58 -26.64 -7.25
CA VAL A 1 28.44 -27.52 -6.92
C VAL A 1 28.57 -28.75 -7.77
N PRO A 2 28.61 -29.97 -7.21
CA PRO A 2 28.64 -31.18 -7.98
C PRO A 2 27.32 -31.33 -8.75
N ILE A 3 27.39 -31.43 -10.06
CA ILE A 3 26.22 -31.68 -10.92
C ILE A 3 26.12 -33.20 -11.09
N PRO A 4 25.01 -33.84 -10.67
CA PRO A 4 24.85 -35.28 -10.65
C PRO A 4 24.62 -35.90 -12.04
N TYR A 5 24.60 -35.07 -13.11
CA TYR A 5 24.32 -35.49 -14.48
C TYR A 5 25.52 -35.31 -15.41
N LYS A 6 25.69 -36.22 -16.33
CA LYS A 6 26.64 -36.10 -17.45
C LYS A 6 25.95 -35.39 -18.63
N ILE A 7 26.73 -34.77 -19.51
CA ILE A 7 26.17 -34.13 -20.73
C ILE A 7 25.36 -35.11 -21.57
N SER A 8 25.78 -36.40 -21.61
CA SER A 8 25.07 -37.47 -22.31
C SER A 8 23.66 -37.73 -21.77
N ASP A 9 23.39 -37.35 -20.52
CA ASP A 9 22.12 -37.60 -19.84
C ASP A 9 21.11 -36.46 -20.10
N LEU A 10 21.60 -35.33 -20.63
CA LEU A 10 20.80 -34.14 -20.97
C LEU A 10 20.15 -34.33 -22.37
N LYS A 11 19.29 -35.33 -22.51
CA LYS A 11 18.45 -35.50 -23.68
C LYS A 11 17.14 -34.70 -23.51
N TRP A 12 16.71 -34.06 -24.61
CA TRP A 12 15.38 -33.43 -24.61
C TRP A 12 14.32 -34.54 -24.45
N THR A 13 13.46 -34.38 -23.48
CA THR A 13 12.29 -35.24 -23.28
C THR A 13 11.03 -34.38 -23.39
N PRO A 14 9.91 -34.93 -23.89
CA PRO A 14 8.63 -34.21 -23.87
C PRO A 14 8.32 -33.68 -22.47
N ARG A 15 7.77 -32.48 -22.43
CA ARG A 15 7.37 -31.81 -21.18
C ARG A 15 6.31 -32.66 -20.47
N ASN A 16 6.51 -32.93 -19.18
CA ASN A 16 5.46 -33.45 -18.33
C ASN A 16 4.76 -32.25 -17.66
N ASP A 17 3.55 -31.95 -18.12
CA ASP A 17 2.84 -30.75 -17.70
C ASP A 17 2.42 -30.79 -16.23
N ASP A 18 2.03 -31.94 -15.70
CA ASP A 18 1.63 -32.07 -14.28
C ASP A 18 2.82 -31.81 -13.34
N ASN A 19 3.98 -32.39 -13.66
CA ASN A 19 5.18 -32.19 -12.85
C ASN A 19 5.72 -30.75 -12.98
N LEU A 20 5.63 -30.15 -14.17
CA LEU A 20 6.02 -28.78 -14.38
C LEU A 20 5.09 -27.82 -13.63
N LEU A 21 3.79 -28.04 -13.69
CA LEU A 21 2.80 -27.24 -12.98
C LEU A 21 3.00 -27.33 -11.45
N ALA A 22 3.21 -28.55 -10.94
CA ALA A 22 3.51 -28.75 -9.53
C ALA A 22 4.78 -28.01 -9.10
N PHE A 23 5.86 -28.11 -9.89
CA PHE A 23 7.12 -27.40 -9.64
C PHE A 23 6.95 -25.87 -9.68
N LEU A 24 6.21 -25.34 -10.66
CA LEU A 24 5.99 -23.90 -10.78
C LEU A 24 5.17 -23.36 -9.61
N LYS A 25 4.17 -24.12 -9.14
CA LYS A 25 3.36 -23.77 -7.95
C LYS A 25 4.18 -23.82 -6.66
N GLU A 26 4.96 -24.89 -6.45
CA GLU A 26 5.82 -25.06 -5.28
C GLU A 26 6.86 -23.94 -5.16
N ASN A 27 7.40 -23.47 -6.30
CA ASN A 27 8.37 -22.38 -6.35
C ASN A 27 7.77 -21.00 -6.60
N ASN A 28 6.44 -20.87 -6.59
CA ASN A 28 5.69 -19.62 -6.77
C ASN A 28 6.03 -18.86 -8.08
N PHE A 29 6.29 -19.60 -9.16
CA PHE A 29 6.62 -19.04 -10.48
C PHE A 29 5.37 -18.69 -11.29
N LYS A 30 4.45 -17.90 -10.74
CA LYS A 30 3.15 -17.53 -11.35
C LYS A 30 3.25 -17.03 -12.78
N ARG A 31 4.26 -16.20 -13.12
CA ARG A 31 4.46 -15.71 -14.49
C ARG A 31 4.76 -16.82 -15.50
N LEU A 32 5.50 -17.84 -15.09
CA LEU A 32 5.79 -18.99 -15.95
C LEU A 32 4.59 -19.92 -16.01
N GLU A 33 3.88 -20.10 -14.90
CA GLU A 33 2.64 -20.85 -14.81
C GLU A 33 1.62 -20.31 -15.83
N ASN A 34 1.29 -19.03 -15.77
CA ASN A 34 0.37 -18.36 -16.71
C ASN A 34 0.85 -18.47 -18.16
N ARG A 35 2.16 -18.33 -18.40
CA ARG A 35 2.73 -18.39 -19.76
C ARG A 35 2.65 -19.78 -20.41
N TYR A 36 2.76 -20.84 -19.61
CA TYR A 36 2.86 -22.20 -20.13
C TYR A 36 1.55 -22.98 -20.08
N PHE A 37 0.59 -22.57 -19.26
CA PHE A 37 -0.64 -23.32 -19.04
C PHE A 37 -1.92 -22.56 -19.40
N ASP A 38 -1.84 -21.30 -19.87
CA ASP A 38 -2.97 -20.44 -20.27
C ASP A 38 -4.16 -20.51 -19.28
N LEU A 39 -3.85 -20.44 -17.98
CA LEU A 39 -4.86 -20.61 -16.91
C LEU A 39 -5.91 -19.50 -16.88
N GLU A 40 -5.80 -18.49 -17.77
CA GLU A 40 -6.81 -17.42 -17.92
C GLU A 40 -8.06 -17.87 -18.69
N GLN A 41 -8.11 -19.07 -19.29
CA GLN A 41 -9.22 -19.48 -20.16
C GLN A 41 -9.99 -20.74 -19.75
N GLU A 42 -9.59 -21.51 -18.77
CA GLU A 42 -10.41 -22.63 -18.31
C GLU A 42 -10.95 -22.41 -16.90
N GLY A 43 -12.09 -21.87 -16.93
CA GLY A 43 -13.33 -22.07 -16.25
C GLY A 43 -13.33 -22.50 -14.80
N ASN A 44 -14.00 -21.69 -14.05
CA ASN A 44 -15.03 -22.09 -13.07
C ASN A 44 -14.74 -23.34 -12.23
N SER A 45 -13.74 -23.26 -11.43
CA SER A 45 -13.87 -23.62 -10.03
C SER A 45 -13.50 -22.38 -9.23
N GLN A 46 -14.39 -21.42 -9.16
CA GLN A 46 -14.34 -20.40 -8.13
C GLN A 46 -14.24 -21.17 -6.80
N PRO A 47 -13.19 -21.00 -6.00
CA PRO A 47 -13.38 -21.19 -4.60
C PRO A 47 -14.58 -20.31 -4.25
N GLU A 48 -15.56 -20.85 -3.55
CA GLU A 48 -16.70 -20.08 -3.10
C GLU A 48 -16.14 -18.78 -2.51
N SER A 49 -16.22 -17.70 -3.30
CA SER A 49 -15.92 -16.38 -2.80
C SER A 49 -16.86 -16.25 -1.62
N LYS A 50 -16.30 -16.23 -0.41
CA LYS A 50 -17.06 -15.87 0.77
C LYS A 50 -17.50 -14.44 0.50
N ASN A 51 -18.65 -14.29 -0.14
CA ASN A 51 -19.33 -13.02 -0.34
C ASN A 51 -19.62 -12.47 1.06
N ILE A 52 -18.65 -11.83 1.64
CA ILE A 52 -18.83 -11.07 2.87
C ILE A 52 -19.45 -9.76 2.39
N GLU A 53 -20.67 -9.53 2.77
CA GLU A 53 -21.36 -8.27 2.55
C GLU A 53 -20.43 -7.12 3.02
N GLN A 54 -20.11 -6.22 2.10
CA GLN A 54 -19.30 -5.04 2.39
C GLN A 54 -20.24 -3.94 2.86
N ASN A 55 -20.01 -3.46 4.09
CA ASN A 55 -20.75 -2.35 4.69
C ASN A 55 -19.79 -1.20 4.98
N TYR A 56 -19.61 -0.34 3.98
CA TYR A 56 -18.71 0.81 4.05
C TYR A 56 -19.51 2.10 4.29
N ASN A 57 -19.10 2.87 5.28
CA ASN A 57 -19.86 4.03 5.75
C ASN A 57 -19.00 5.29 5.80
N LEU A 58 -19.57 6.40 5.33
CA LEU A 58 -18.95 7.71 5.41
C LEU A 58 -19.31 8.36 6.76
N ILE A 59 -18.33 8.83 7.50
CA ILE A 59 -18.50 9.50 8.80
C ILE A 59 -18.28 11.00 8.64
N THR A 60 -19.37 11.75 8.49
CA THR A 60 -19.35 13.21 8.33
C THR A 60 -19.81 13.97 9.57
N LYS A 61 -20.37 13.27 10.58
CA LYS A 61 -20.87 13.87 11.80
C LYS A 61 -20.06 13.46 13.02
N LEU A 62 -19.88 14.40 13.94
CA LEU A 62 -19.13 14.16 15.17
C LEU A 62 -19.75 13.09 16.07
N SER A 63 -21.10 13.00 16.08
CA SER A 63 -21.85 11.96 16.82
C SER A 63 -21.50 10.56 16.33
N ASP A 64 -21.40 10.39 15.00
CA ASP A 64 -21.14 9.10 14.39
C ASP A 64 -19.68 8.68 14.62
N LEU A 65 -18.75 9.65 14.59
CA LEU A 65 -17.37 9.43 15.00
C LEU A 65 -17.27 9.03 16.48
N GLN A 66 -18.05 9.63 17.38
CA GLN A 66 -18.10 9.22 18.79
C GLN A 66 -18.60 7.79 18.97
N ASN A 67 -19.59 7.38 18.21
CA ASN A 67 -20.10 6.00 18.20
C ASN A 67 -19.01 5.02 17.71
N LEU A 68 -18.33 5.34 16.61
CA LEU A 68 -17.23 4.55 16.09
C LEU A 68 -16.07 4.44 17.11
N ILE A 69 -15.70 5.51 17.80
CA ILE A 69 -14.71 5.46 18.89
C ILE A 69 -15.12 4.46 19.96
N GLY A 70 -16.41 4.46 20.38
CA GLY A 70 -16.94 3.49 21.33
C GLY A 70 -16.88 2.03 20.82
N GLU A 71 -17.05 1.83 19.52
CA GLU A 71 -16.89 0.51 18.88
C GLU A 71 -15.42 0.07 18.89
N CYS A 72 -14.50 0.94 18.49
CA CYS A 72 -13.06 0.67 18.49
C CYS A 72 -12.54 0.27 19.87
N ILE A 73 -13.00 0.95 20.93
CA ILE A 73 -12.62 0.62 22.32
C ILE A 73 -13.11 -0.78 22.70
N LYS A 74 -14.29 -1.18 22.25
CA LYS A 74 -14.84 -2.52 22.54
C LYS A 74 -14.11 -3.62 21.78
N CYS A 75 -13.71 -3.36 20.52
CA CYS A 75 -13.01 -4.35 19.69
C CYS A 75 -11.59 -4.63 20.19
N GLY A 76 -10.85 -3.62 20.65
CA GLY A 76 -9.45 -3.72 21.04
C GLY A 76 -8.45 -3.93 19.91
N VAL A 77 -8.91 -4.21 18.70
CA VAL A 77 -8.10 -4.32 17.45
C VAL A 77 -8.84 -3.61 16.34
N ILE A 78 -8.16 -2.68 15.66
CA ILE A 78 -8.71 -1.93 14.53
C ILE A 78 -7.69 -1.88 13.40
N ALA A 79 -8.15 -1.96 12.15
CA ALA A 79 -7.30 -1.54 11.04
C ALA A 79 -7.45 -0.04 10.80
N VAL A 80 -6.36 0.61 10.43
CA VAL A 80 -6.29 2.06 10.17
C VAL A 80 -5.49 2.29 8.90
N ASP A 81 -6.01 3.15 8.05
CA ASP A 81 -5.32 3.63 6.86
C ASP A 81 -5.51 5.14 6.72
N THR A 82 -4.56 5.85 6.10
CA THR A 82 -4.58 7.30 5.93
C THR A 82 -4.57 7.71 4.47
N GLU A 83 -5.53 8.53 4.09
CA GLU A 83 -5.54 9.20 2.79
C GLU A 83 -4.86 10.56 2.87
N THR A 84 -4.02 10.86 1.90
CA THR A 84 -3.16 12.04 1.89
C THR A 84 -3.10 12.73 0.53
N ASP A 85 -2.67 14.01 0.52
CA ASP A 85 -2.43 14.78 -0.71
C ASP A 85 -1.07 14.52 -1.35
N SER A 86 -0.21 13.72 -0.72
CA SER A 86 1.15 13.46 -1.17
C SER A 86 1.66 12.08 -0.71
N ILE A 87 2.48 11.44 -1.55
CA ILE A 87 3.20 10.20 -1.20
C ILE A 87 4.37 10.43 -0.23
N ASN A 88 4.75 11.67 0.04
CA ASN A 88 5.79 12.00 1.02
C ASN A 88 5.16 12.15 2.41
N ALA A 89 5.20 11.10 3.21
CA ALA A 89 4.55 11.03 4.52
C ALA A 89 4.93 12.18 5.48
N VAL A 90 6.19 12.66 5.40
CA VAL A 90 6.68 13.76 6.26
C VAL A 90 6.11 15.11 5.82
N GLN A 91 5.74 15.27 4.55
CA GLN A 91 5.20 16.52 3.98
C GLN A 91 3.70 16.48 3.75
N ALA A 92 3.12 15.30 3.68
CA ALA A 92 1.70 15.08 3.38
C ALA A 92 0.75 15.72 4.39
N ASN A 93 -0.34 16.29 3.88
CA ASN A 93 -1.50 16.63 4.70
C ASN A 93 -2.43 15.42 4.77
N LEU A 94 -2.95 15.17 5.95
CA LEU A 94 -3.97 14.15 6.18
C LEU A 94 -5.29 14.62 5.59
N VAL A 95 -5.80 13.90 4.59
CA VAL A 95 -7.06 14.18 3.90
C VAL A 95 -8.23 13.42 4.51
N GLY A 96 -8.00 12.18 4.92
CA GLY A 96 -8.98 11.34 5.58
C GLY A 96 -8.36 10.18 6.33
N VAL A 97 -9.18 9.48 7.11
CA VAL A 97 -8.79 8.28 7.87
C VAL A 97 -9.82 7.20 7.64
N SER A 98 -9.36 6.01 7.31
CA SER A 98 -10.21 4.82 7.24
C SER A 98 -9.98 3.94 8.45
N ILE A 99 -11.07 3.37 8.98
CA ILE A 99 -11.03 2.48 10.14
C ILE A 99 -11.92 1.27 9.86
N SER A 100 -11.38 0.06 10.09
CA SER A 100 -12.18 -1.17 10.13
C SER A 100 -12.09 -1.81 11.50
N THR A 101 -13.25 -2.23 12.03
CA THR A 101 -13.41 -2.86 13.36
C THR A 101 -13.70 -4.34 13.26
N LYS A 102 -14.17 -4.82 12.10
CA LYS A 102 -14.44 -6.23 11.79
C LYS A 102 -14.44 -6.45 10.30
N PRO A 103 -14.12 -7.66 9.80
CA PRO A 103 -14.21 -8.00 8.39
C PRO A 103 -15.57 -7.64 7.78
N GLY A 104 -15.55 -6.97 6.62
CA GLY A 104 -16.73 -6.51 5.90
C GLY A 104 -17.31 -5.20 6.38
N THR A 105 -16.71 -4.55 7.37
CA THR A 105 -17.22 -3.25 7.86
C THR A 105 -16.06 -2.28 8.01
N ALA A 106 -16.15 -1.17 7.32
CA ALA A 106 -15.17 -0.10 7.42
C ALA A 106 -15.84 1.29 7.30
N TYR A 107 -15.14 2.28 7.78
CA TYR A 107 -15.60 3.65 7.89
C TYR A 107 -14.55 4.57 7.31
N TYR A 108 -14.96 5.50 6.45
CA TYR A 108 -14.12 6.60 6.00
C TYR A 108 -14.51 7.91 6.67
N ILE A 109 -13.52 8.63 7.19
CA ILE A 109 -13.69 9.90 7.92
C ILE A 109 -12.98 10.97 7.08
N PRO A 110 -13.70 11.73 6.22
CA PRO A 110 -13.14 12.83 5.45
C PRO A 110 -12.81 14.00 6.37
N LEU A 111 -11.64 14.62 6.18
CA LEU A 111 -11.12 15.67 7.07
C LEU A 111 -10.71 16.95 6.32
N ARG A 112 -10.12 16.83 5.11
CA ARG A 112 -9.58 17.96 4.35
C ARG A 112 -9.79 17.81 2.85
N HIS A 113 -10.96 17.34 2.44
CA HIS A 113 -11.36 17.42 1.03
C HIS A 113 -11.71 18.87 0.65
N ILE A 114 -11.43 19.24 -0.60
CA ILE A 114 -11.60 20.60 -1.12
C ILE A 114 -12.90 20.70 -1.92
N GLU A 115 -13.70 21.73 -1.68
CA GLU A 115 -15.03 21.94 -2.30
C GLU A 115 -15.05 22.08 -3.84
N ASN A 116 -13.91 22.21 -4.50
CA ASN A 116 -13.81 22.31 -5.95
C ASN A 116 -13.43 20.98 -6.62
N SER A 117 -13.84 19.87 -6.06
CA SER A 117 -13.56 18.53 -6.58
C SER A 117 -14.11 18.36 -7.99
N VAL A 118 -13.29 17.78 -8.86
CA VAL A 118 -13.70 17.44 -10.23
C VAL A 118 -14.49 16.15 -10.17
N PRO A 119 -15.75 16.09 -10.66
CA PRO A 119 -16.48 14.81 -10.73
C PRO A 119 -15.74 13.84 -11.66
N LEU A 120 -15.47 12.63 -11.18
CA LEU A 120 -14.82 11.55 -11.96
C LEU A 120 -15.72 10.98 -13.08
N LEU A 121 -17.02 11.12 -12.93
CA LEU A 121 -17.99 10.62 -13.91
C LEU A 121 -18.56 11.78 -14.71
N ILE A 122 -18.34 11.72 -16.02
CA ILE A 122 -18.96 12.61 -17.02
C ILE A 122 -20.42 12.19 -17.15
N ASP A 123 -21.26 12.62 -16.22
CA ASP A 123 -22.70 12.63 -16.41
C ASP A 123 -23.18 14.09 -16.32
N GLU A 124 -23.63 14.61 -17.47
CA GLU A 124 -23.94 16.03 -17.73
C GLU A 124 -25.17 16.55 -16.95
N LYS A 125 -25.54 15.97 -15.80
CA LYS A 125 -26.74 16.35 -15.02
C LYS A 125 -26.49 16.60 -13.52
N LEU A 126 -25.35 17.17 -13.14
CA LEU A 126 -25.15 17.62 -11.75
C LEU A 126 -25.11 19.16 -11.69
N ASP A 127 -26.28 19.76 -11.77
CA ASP A 127 -26.54 21.17 -11.46
C ASP A 127 -26.80 21.39 -9.95
N GLN A 128 -25.92 20.93 -9.08
CA GLN A 128 -25.71 21.44 -7.73
C GLN A 128 -24.35 20.93 -7.24
N LYS A 129 -23.40 21.81 -6.99
CA LYS A 129 -22.16 21.50 -6.24
C LYS A 129 -22.58 21.05 -4.86
N ASP A 130 -22.64 19.75 -4.64
CA ASP A 130 -22.91 19.20 -3.31
C ASP A 130 -21.80 19.66 -2.39
N LYS A 131 -22.19 20.41 -1.37
CA LYS A 131 -21.30 20.88 -0.33
C LYS A 131 -20.66 19.66 0.34
N ILE A 132 -19.33 19.62 0.41
CA ILE A 132 -18.63 18.55 1.10
C ILE A 132 -18.96 18.59 2.59
N GLU A 133 -19.66 17.57 3.07
CA GLU A 133 -19.88 17.36 4.49
C GLU A 133 -18.67 16.63 5.08
N GLN A 134 -17.96 17.28 5.99
CA GLN A 134 -16.84 16.69 6.72
C GLN A 134 -16.74 17.28 8.12
N ILE A 135 -16.16 16.50 9.04
CA ILE A 135 -16.01 16.92 10.44
C ILE A 135 -14.89 17.97 10.51
N ASN A 136 -15.06 18.96 11.39
CA ASN A 136 -13.96 19.89 11.69
C ASN A 136 -12.71 19.10 12.09
N PHE A 137 -11.58 19.40 11.46
CA PHE A 137 -10.33 18.66 11.60
C PHE A 137 -9.88 18.50 13.04
N ASP A 138 -9.81 19.60 13.81
CA ASP A 138 -9.34 19.55 15.20
C ASP A 138 -10.25 18.74 16.10
N SER A 139 -11.56 18.83 15.88
CA SER A 139 -12.56 18.05 16.61
C SER A 139 -12.43 16.55 16.33
N ALA A 140 -12.24 16.17 15.06
CA ALA A 140 -12.04 14.79 14.66
C ALA A 140 -10.72 14.22 15.22
N ILE A 141 -9.61 14.96 15.07
CA ILE A 141 -8.30 14.57 15.57
C ILE A 141 -8.30 14.36 17.08
N ASN A 142 -8.97 15.23 17.84
CA ASN A 142 -9.08 15.09 19.30
C ASN A 142 -9.84 13.82 19.72
N LEU A 143 -10.80 13.36 18.92
CA LEU A 143 -11.49 12.09 19.16
C LEU A 143 -10.63 10.91 18.72
N LEU A 144 -10.04 10.96 17.52
CA LEU A 144 -9.18 9.90 16.99
C LEU A 144 -7.97 9.63 17.90
N LYS A 145 -7.39 10.66 18.51
CA LYS A 145 -6.31 10.50 19.50
C LYS A 145 -6.65 9.50 20.60
N LYS A 146 -7.91 9.45 21.05
CA LYS A 146 -8.34 8.57 22.15
C LYS A 146 -8.17 7.10 21.84
N ILE A 147 -8.23 6.70 20.57
CA ILE A 147 -8.04 5.31 20.14
C ILE A 147 -6.65 5.06 19.52
N LEU A 148 -6.13 6.03 18.76
CA LEU A 148 -4.87 5.86 18.05
C LEU A 148 -3.66 5.83 19.00
N GLN A 149 -3.73 6.52 20.14
CA GLN A 149 -2.67 6.55 21.16
C GLN A 149 -2.94 5.61 22.33
N ASP A 150 -4.12 4.97 22.39
CA ASP A 150 -4.47 4.06 23.48
C ASP A 150 -3.65 2.75 23.36
N PRO A 151 -2.84 2.41 24.39
CA PRO A 151 -2.03 1.19 24.35
C PRO A 151 -2.86 -0.09 24.47
N SER A 152 -4.12 -0.02 24.86
CA SER A 152 -5.03 -1.17 24.97
C SER A 152 -5.67 -1.53 23.63
N ILE A 153 -5.59 -0.66 22.62
CA ILE A 153 -6.13 -0.86 21.28
C ILE A 153 -4.97 -1.12 20.32
N ILE A 154 -4.98 -2.25 19.65
CA ILE A 154 -4.02 -2.59 18.59
C ILE A 154 -4.45 -1.90 17.30
N LYS A 155 -3.56 -1.16 16.66
CA LYS A 155 -3.72 -0.59 15.32
C LYS A 155 -3.00 -1.45 14.32
N VAL A 156 -3.72 -1.88 13.31
CA VAL A 156 -3.19 -2.66 12.18
C VAL A 156 -3.17 -1.76 10.96
N GLY A 157 -2.10 -1.78 10.20
CA GLY A 157 -2.00 -1.08 8.92
C GLY A 157 -1.24 -1.91 7.90
N HIS A 158 -1.29 -1.47 6.66
CA HIS A 158 -0.47 -2.02 5.59
C HIS A 158 0.60 -1.00 5.21
N ASN A 159 1.89 -1.28 5.49
CA ASN A 159 2.96 -0.27 5.50
C ASN A 159 2.67 0.87 6.51
N ILE A 160 2.21 0.47 7.70
CA ILE A 160 1.73 1.39 8.76
C ILE A 160 2.77 2.45 9.17
N LYS A 161 4.03 2.26 8.82
CA LYS A 161 5.09 3.26 9.02
C LYS A 161 4.74 4.58 8.31
N PHE A 162 4.12 4.51 7.12
CA PHE A 162 3.64 5.69 6.40
C PHE A 162 2.61 6.48 7.25
N ASP A 163 1.61 5.78 7.77
CA ASP A 163 0.56 6.36 8.61
C ASP A 163 1.11 6.95 9.92
N MET A 164 2.06 6.25 10.54
CA MET A 164 2.77 6.76 11.72
C MET A 164 3.47 8.08 11.44
N LEU A 165 4.15 8.20 10.29
CA LEU A 165 4.82 9.43 9.89
C LEU A 165 3.83 10.54 9.59
N VAL A 166 2.75 10.26 8.88
CA VAL A 166 1.67 11.23 8.59
C VAL A 166 1.06 11.76 9.89
N PHE A 167 0.62 10.88 10.79
CA PHE A 167 0.02 11.27 12.06
C PHE A 167 0.98 12.00 12.99
N SER A 168 2.29 11.71 12.93
CA SER A 168 3.27 12.35 13.81
C SER A 168 3.51 13.83 13.50
N GLN A 169 3.09 14.32 12.34
CA GLN A 169 3.28 15.70 11.93
C GLN A 169 2.37 16.66 12.71
N LYS A 170 2.89 17.85 13.09
CA LYS A 170 2.11 18.87 13.82
C LYS A 170 0.83 19.25 13.08
N ARG A 171 0.91 19.42 11.75
CA ARG A 171 -0.24 19.77 10.90
C ARG A 171 -1.33 18.69 10.87
N ASN A 172 -0.97 17.45 11.21
CA ASN A 172 -1.87 16.28 11.20
C ASN A 172 -2.25 15.84 12.64
N GLY A 173 -1.91 16.63 13.66
CA GLY A 173 -2.36 16.42 15.01
C GLY A 173 -1.31 15.92 15.99
N SER A 174 -0.05 15.62 15.57
CA SER A 174 1.00 15.09 16.44
C SER A 174 0.56 13.83 17.21
N ILE A 175 0.00 12.86 16.49
CA ILE A 175 -0.47 11.59 17.06
C ILE A 175 0.69 10.58 17.05
N ASN A 176 0.95 9.95 18.20
CA ASN A 176 1.86 8.82 18.30
C ASN A 176 1.04 7.53 18.15
N LEU A 177 1.04 6.96 16.96
CA LEU A 177 0.30 5.73 16.65
C LEU A 177 0.98 4.52 17.31
N TYR A 178 0.36 3.94 18.34
CA TYR A 178 0.93 2.82 19.10
C TYR A 178 -0.13 2.13 19.98
N PRO A 179 -0.08 0.79 20.19
CA PRO A 179 0.79 -0.20 19.50
C PRO A 179 0.34 -0.50 18.07
N VAL A 180 1.26 -0.91 17.23
CA VAL A 180 0.99 -1.17 15.81
C VAL A 180 1.34 -2.59 15.38
N HIS A 181 0.64 -3.09 14.35
CA HIS A 181 1.02 -4.22 13.52
C HIS A 181 1.04 -3.80 12.05
N ASP A 182 1.90 -4.42 11.26
CA ASP A 182 2.06 -4.15 9.84
C ASP A 182 1.87 -5.44 9.02
N THR A 183 0.82 -5.48 8.22
CA THR A 183 0.48 -6.67 7.42
C THR A 183 1.48 -6.91 6.29
N MET A 184 2.15 -5.86 5.77
CA MET A 184 3.21 -6.03 4.78
C MET A 184 4.43 -6.72 5.39
N CYS A 185 4.87 -6.29 6.59
CA CYS A 185 5.95 -6.94 7.33
C CYS A 185 5.58 -8.38 7.75
N MET A 186 4.34 -8.61 8.21
CA MET A 186 3.85 -9.95 8.53
C MET A 186 3.91 -10.89 7.32
N SER A 187 3.44 -10.42 6.16
CA SER A 187 3.51 -11.17 4.90
C SER A 187 4.94 -11.50 4.49
N TYR A 188 5.86 -10.55 4.69
CA TYR A 188 7.27 -10.74 4.38
C TYR A 188 7.93 -11.81 5.28
N VAL A 189 7.62 -11.79 6.57
CA VAL A 189 8.09 -12.81 7.53
C VAL A 189 7.52 -14.18 7.22
N ASN A 190 6.24 -14.24 6.82
CA ASN A 190 5.56 -15.50 6.52
C ASN A 190 6.10 -16.18 5.25
N ASP A 191 6.29 -15.41 4.18
CA ASP A 191 6.81 -15.91 2.90
C ASP A 191 7.60 -14.81 2.17
N ALA A 192 8.92 -14.76 2.40
CA ALA A 192 9.81 -13.79 1.76
C ALA A 192 9.94 -13.99 0.23
N ASN A 193 9.53 -15.13 -0.31
CA ASN A 193 9.58 -15.45 -1.73
C ASN A 193 8.30 -15.04 -2.49
N ARG A 194 7.29 -14.52 -1.77
CA ARG A 194 6.07 -14.03 -2.41
C ARG A 194 6.41 -12.96 -3.46
N TYR A 195 5.75 -13.03 -4.61
CA TYR A 195 6.00 -12.09 -5.72
C TYR A 195 5.75 -10.62 -5.35
N SER A 196 4.76 -10.36 -4.53
CA SER A 196 4.39 -9.02 -4.08
C SER A 196 3.77 -9.08 -2.68
N HIS A 197 4.13 -8.10 -1.84
CA HIS A 197 3.56 -7.92 -0.50
C HIS A 197 2.62 -6.71 -0.43
N LYS A 198 2.21 -6.15 -1.57
CA LYS A 198 1.24 -5.06 -1.64
C LYS A 198 -0.14 -5.53 -1.21
N LEU A 199 -0.95 -4.61 -0.68
CA LEU A 199 -2.30 -4.89 -0.20
C LEU A 199 -3.18 -5.54 -1.29
N ASP A 200 -3.16 -4.98 -2.50
CA ASP A 200 -3.90 -5.49 -3.66
C ASP A 200 -3.50 -6.93 -4.03
N SER A 201 -2.20 -7.23 -4.00
CA SER A 201 -1.69 -8.57 -4.28
C SER A 201 -2.10 -9.56 -3.19
N LEU A 202 -2.04 -9.15 -1.92
CA LEU A 202 -2.47 -9.99 -0.80
C LEU A 202 -3.98 -10.20 -0.80
N ALA A 203 -4.78 -9.17 -1.10
CA ALA A 203 -6.23 -9.31 -1.25
C ALA A 203 -6.60 -10.32 -2.34
N LYS A 204 -5.88 -10.27 -3.48
CA LYS A 204 -6.07 -11.25 -4.57
C LYS A 204 -5.64 -12.66 -4.16
N ASP A 205 -4.49 -12.79 -3.48
CA ASP A 205 -3.94 -14.11 -3.11
C ASP A 205 -4.76 -14.80 -2.01
N PHE A 206 -5.24 -14.06 -0.98
CA PHE A 206 -5.96 -14.62 0.16
C PHE A 206 -7.47 -14.74 -0.06
N PHE A 207 -8.06 -13.80 -0.82
CA PHE A 207 -9.53 -13.66 -0.92
C PHE A 207 -10.05 -13.70 -2.35
N ASP A 208 -9.18 -13.86 -3.37
CA ASP A 208 -9.50 -13.75 -4.80
C ASP A 208 -10.21 -12.42 -5.15
N HIS A 209 -9.87 -11.35 -4.41
CA HIS A 209 -10.48 -10.04 -4.54
C HIS A 209 -9.57 -9.06 -5.28
N GLU A 210 -10.11 -8.36 -6.27
CA GLU A 210 -9.43 -7.26 -6.97
C GLU A 210 -9.82 -5.94 -6.34
N THR A 211 -8.88 -5.31 -5.64
CA THR A 211 -9.10 -4.01 -5.00
C THR A 211 -9.22 -2.88 -6.01
N ILE A 212 -9.94 -1.83 -5.63
CA ILE A 212 -10.03 -0.58 -6.38
C ILE A 212 -8.62 0.04 -6.44
N LYS A 213 -8.20 0.51 -7.63
CA LYS A 213 -6.86 1.10 -7.79
C LYS A 213 -6.91 2.60 -7.59
N TYR A 214 -5.83 3.17 -7.05
CA TYR A 214 -5.66 4.61 -6.91
C TYR A 214 -5.90 5.37 -8.25
N ASP A 215 -5.42 4.80 -9.35
CA ASP A 215 -5.58 5.38 -10.69
C ASP A 215 -7.04 5.41 -11.18
N ASP A 216 -7.88 4.52 -10.69
CA ASP A 216 -9.31 4.47 -11.05
C ASP A 216 -10.09 5.58 -10.32
N VAL A 217 -9.58 6.02 -9.16
CA VAL A 217 -10.14 7.08 -8.33
C VAL A 217 -9.54 8.44 -8.67
N CYS A 218 -8.21 8.53 -8.75
CA CYS A 218 -7.48 9.80 -8.94
C CYS A 218 -7.15 10.11 -10.40
N GLY A 219 -7.41 9.20 -11.34
CA GLY A 219 -7.03 9.34 -12.75
C GLY A 219 -5.57 9.04 -13.02
N ARG A 220 -5.15 9.15 -14.30
CA ARG A 220 -3.80 8.79 -14.77
C ARG A 220 -3.12 9.91 -15.52
N GLY A 221 -1.79 9.98 -15.40
CA GLY A 221 -0.94 10.88 -16.19
C GLY A 221 -1.30 12.36 -16.00
N ALA A 222 -1.43 13.12 -17.09
CA ALA A 222 -1.71 14.56 -17.04
C ALA A 222 -3.11 14.93 -16.49
N LYS A 223 -4.02 13.98 -16.39
CA LYS A 223 -5.35 14.16 -15.81
C LYS A 223 -5.44 13.71 -14.34
N GLN A 224 -4.35 13.20 -13.77
CA GLN A 224 -4.33 12.77 -12.38
C GLN A 224 -4.52 13.97 -11.45
N VAL A 225 -5.41 13.82 -10.49
CA VAL A 225 -5.67 14.79 -9.43
C VAL A 225 -5.23 14.25 -8.08
N THR A 226 -4.98 15.12 -7.13
CA THR A 226 -4.68 14.72 -5.75
C THR A 226 -5.95 14.28 -5.04
N PHE A 227 -5.83 13.37 -4.09
CA PHE A 227 -6.95 12.72 -3.40
C PHE A 227 -7.90 13.71 -2.71
N ASP A 228 -7.38 14.80 -2.17
CA ASP A 228 -8.12 15.88 -1.54
C ASP A 228 -9.13 16.58 -2.47
N LYS A 229 -8.95 16.45 -3.80
CA LYS A 229 -9.82 17.08 -4.82
C LYS A 229 -10.97 16.21 -5.27
N ILE A 230 -11.09 15.01 -4.75
CA ILE A 230 -12.17 14.07 -5.09
C ILE A 230 -13.22 14.13 -4.02
N HIS A 231 -14.49 14.01 -4.41
CA HIS A 231 -15.59 14.06 -3.46
C HIS A 231 -15.55 12.83 -2.51
N PRO A 232 -15.79 12.98 -1.19
CA PRO A 232 -15.72 11.88 -0.23
C PRO A 232 -16.57 10.66 -0.57
N ASN A 233 -17.74 10.84 -1.18
CA ASN A 233 -18.60 9.72 -1.62
C ASN A 233 -17.95 8.88 -2.71
N ASP A 234 -17.17 9.49 -3.60
CA ASP A 234 -16.55 8.81 -4.74
C ASP A 234 -15.33 7.99 -4.32
N VAL A 235 -14.69 8.36 -3.20
CA VAL A 235 -13.53 7.67 -2.64
C VAL A 235 -13.87 6.72 -1.50
N LEU A 236 -15.11 6.72 -1.01
CA LEU A 236 -15.52 5.91 0.15
C LEU A 236 -15.14 4.44 0.00
N ASN A 237 -15.50 3.85 -1.13
CA ASN A 237 -15.25 2.42 -1.35
C ASN A 237 -13.77 2.10 -1.42
N TYR A 238 -12.97 2.92 -2.09
CA TYR A 238 -11.53 2.77 -2.16
C TYR A 238 -10.89 2.84 -0.76
N ALA A 239 -11.10 3.94 -0.05
CA ALA A 239 -10.48 4.18 1.25
C ALA A 239 -10.94 3.18 2.34
N ALA A 240 -12.22 2.81 2.35
CA ALA A 240 -12.75 1.86 3.30
C ALA A 240 -12.31 0.41 3.01
N GLU A 241 -12.17 0.06 1.73
CA GLU A 241 -11.68 -1.25 1.29
C GLU A 241 -10.27 -1.53 1.79
N ASP A 242 -9.36 -0.55 1.72
CA ASP A 242 -7.98 -0.69 2.17
C ASP A 242 -7.90 -1.04 3.66
N ALA A 243 -8.71 -0.39 4.50
CA ALA A 243 -8.79 -0.72 5.93
C ALA A 243 -9.44 -2.10 6.18
N ASP A 244 -10.50 -2.47 5.44
CA ASP A 244 -11.17 -3.76 5.60
C ASP A 244 -10.25 -4.92 5.22
N PHE A 245 -9.62 -4.86 4.04
CA PHE A 245 -8.71 -5.92 3.61
C PHE A 245 -7.44 -5.97 4.45
N CYS A 246 -6.95 -4.84 4.94
CA CYS A 246 -5.87 -4.82 5.90
C CYS A 246 -6.22 -5.63 7.16
N LEU A 247 -7.43 -5.46 7.72
CA LEU A 247 -7.88 -6.21 8.89
C LEU A 247 -8.02 -7.71 8.60
N ARG A 248 -8.63 -8.07 7.47
CA ARG A 248 -8.79 -9.48 7.05
C ARG A 248 -7.43 -10.18 6.90
N ILE A 249 -6.50 -9.55 6.16
CA ILE A 249 -5.15 -10.06 5.95
C ILE A 249 -4.39 -10.21 7.28
N PHE A 250 -4.59 -9.25 8.20
CA PHE A 250 -3.99 -9.36 9.54
C PHE A 250 -4.45 -10.61 10.28
N LEU A 251 -5.75 -10.90 10.26
CA LEU A 251 -6.31 -12.05 10.96
C LEU A 251 -5.74 -13.35 10.41
N ASP A 252 -5.67 -13.51 9.08
CA ASP A 252 -5.15 -14.69 8.43
C ASP A 252 -3.63 -14.84 8.65
N LEU A 253 -2.85 -13.77 8.42
CA LEU A 253 -1.40 -13.79 8.61
C LEU A 253 -1.01 -14.03 10.07
N LYS A 254 -1.80 -13.55 11.03
CA LYS A 254 -1.57 -13.82 12.47
C LYS A 254 -1.65 -15.32 12.77
N GLU A 255 -2.62 -16.01 12.18
CA GLU A 255 -2.77 -17.47 12.33
C GLU A 255 -1.64 -18.20 11.60
N GLU A 256 -1.32 -17.81 10.36
CA GLU A 256 -0.22 -18.42 9.59
C GLU A 256 1.14 -18.28 10.27
N LEU A 257 1.48 -17.11 10.81
CA LEU A 257 2.73 -16.88 11.56
C LEU A 257 2.81 -17.76 12.81
N PHE A 258 1.67 -18.03 13.46
CA PHE A 258 1.62 -18.94 14.61
C PHE A 258 1.87 -20.39 14.19
N ILE A 259 1.20 -20.85 13.14
CA ILE A 259 1.36 -22.22 12.59
C ILE A 259 2.80 -22.44 12.13
N SER A 260 3.37 -21.48 11.42
CA SER A 260 4.74 -21.50 10.88
C SER A 260 5.83 -21.29 11.95
N LYS A 261 5.45 -20.97 13.20
CA LYS A 261 6.36 -20.67 14.32
C LYS A 261 7.24 -19.45 14.09
N LEU A 262 6.79 -18.51 13.26
CA LEU A 262 7.52 -17.29 12.90
C LEU A 262 7.18 -16.08 13.77
N ASN A 263 6.23 -16.22 14.73
CA ASN A 263 5.82 -15.14 15.63
C ASN A 263 7.00 -14.50 16.37
N SER A 264 8.01 -15.27 16.77
CA SER A 264 9.18 -14.71 17.48
C SER A 264 9.99 -13.77 16.59
N VAL A 265 10.12 -14.07 15.31
CA VAL A 265 10.81 -13.20 14.33
C VAL A 265 10.04 -11.90 14.18
N TYR A 266 8.74 -12.01 13.92
CA TYR A 266 7.88 -10.84 13.74
C TYR A 266 7.83 -9.97 15.00
N GLU A 267 7.48 -10.53 16.16
CA GLU A 267 7.25 -9.77 17.39
C GLU A 267 8.52 -9.18 18.01
N ARG A 268 9.67 -9.83 17.84
CA ARG A 268 10.92 -9.41 18.49
C ARG A 268 11.87 -8.65 17.58
N ILE A 269 11.73 -8.77 16.27
CA ILE A 269 12.64 -8.15 15.30
C ILE A 269 11.86 -7.17 14.43
N GLU A 270 10.95 -7.65 13.58
CA GLU A 270 10.34 -6.83 12.53
C GLU A 270 9.39 -5.78 13.09
N ARG A 271 8.49 -6.16 13.99
CA ARG A 271 7.52 -5.24 14.56
C ARG A 271 8.16 -4.09 15.37
N PRO A 272 9.12 -4.31 16.27
CA PRO A 272 9.82 -3.20 16.93
C PRO A 272 10.61 -2.32 15.96
N LEU A 273 11.14 -2.90 14.88
CA LEU A 273 11.92 -2.17 13.88
C LEU A 273 11.09 -1.11 13.15
N ILE A 274 9.77 -1.30 13.00
CA ILE A 274 8.86 -0.30 12.40
C ILE A 274 9.01 1.06 13.09
N ASN A 275 8.97 1.09 14.42
CA ASN A 275 9.13 2.32 15.20
C ASN A 275 10.52 2.93 15.05
N VAL A 276 11.56 2.11 15.02
CA VAL A 276 12.94 2.58 14.86
C VAL A 276 13.09 3.27 13.51
N ILE A 277 12.67 2.64 12.44
CA ILE A 277 12.76 3.20 11.08
C ILE A 277 11.87 4.45 10.94
N ALA A 278 10.66 4.45 11.49
CA ALA A 278 9.80 5.62 11.48
C ALA A 278 10.47 6.84 12.16
N ASN A 279 11.13 6.62 13.31
CA ASN A 279 11.87 7.69 13.98
C ASN A 279 13.08 8.16 13.19
N MET A 280 13.82 7.24 12.56
CA MET A 280 14.96 7.61 11.69
C MET A 280 14.50 8.46 10.50
N GLU A 281 13.43 8.09 9.84
CA GLU A 281 12.87 8.85 8.72
C GLU A 281 12.30 10.22 9.15
N LYS A 282 11.71 10.28 10.33
CA LYS A 282 11.22 11.55 10.92
C LYS A 282 12.34 12.53 11.23
N GLU A 283 13.45 12.06 11.80
CA GLU A 283 14.64 12.89 12.07
C GLU A 283 15.35 13.28 10.77
N GLY A 284 15.42 12.37 9.80
CA GLY A 284 16.07 12.59 8.52
C GLY A 284 17.60 12.57 8.61
N ILE A 285 18.25 12.99 7.52
CA ILE A 285 19.69 13.05 7.38
C ILE A 285 20.10 14.45 6.94
N LEU A 286 21.12 15.01 7.62
CA LEU A 286 21.70 16.28 7.21
C LEU A 286 22.54 16.09 5.95
N ILE A 287 22.14 16.78 4.87
CA ILE A 287 22.82 16.73 3.58
C ILE A 287 23.67 17.99 3.40
N ASP A 288 24.96 17.83 3.07
CA ASP A 288 25.84 18.91 2.66
C ASP A 288 25.57 19.26 1.17
N LYS A 289 24.73 20.26 0.97
CA LYS A 289 24.35 20.71 -0.38
C LYS A 289 25.55 21.24 -1.19
N SER A 290 26.58 21.79 -0.53
CA SER A 290 27.76 22.34 -1.21
C SER A 290 28.58 21.20 -1.84
N LYS A 291 28.76 20.11 -1.11
CA LYS A 291 29.44 18.91 -1.64
C LYS A 291 28.67 18.24 -2.76
N LEU A 292 27.34 18.13 -2.63
CA LEU A 292 26.51 17.58 -3.71
C LEU A 292 26.57 18.42 -4.96
N ASN A 293 26.54 19.74 -4.84
CA ASN A 293 26.67 20.64 -5.99
C ASN A 293 28.05 20.51 -6.65
N ALA A 294 29.13 20.43 -5.86
CA ALA A 294 30.48 20.22 -6.39
C ALA A 294 30.58 18.89 -7.15
N LEU A 295 30.03 17.80 -6.58
CA LEU A 295 29.98 16.50 -7.26
C LEU A 295 29.14 16.54 -8.54
N SER A 296 28.02 17.26 -8.55
CA SER A 296 27.17 17.43 -9.74
C SER A 296 27.93 18.13 -10.88
N ILE A 297 28.69 19.18 -10.57
CA ILE A 297 29.52 19.89 -11.55
C ILE A 297 30.63 18.94 -12.07
N GLU A 298 31.35 18.25 -11.18
CA GLU A 298 32.40 17.30 -11.56
C GLU A 298 31.85 16.20 -12.49
N PHE A 299 30.68 15.65 -12.18
CA PHE A 299 30.05 14.62 -13.02
C PHE A 299 29.59 15.19 -14.37
N GLN A 300 29.06 16.40 -14.41
CA GLN A 300 28.67 17.05 -15.66
C GLN A 300 29.89 17.25 -16.58
N ASP A 301 31.02 17.71 -16.03
CA ASP A 301 32.24 17.89 -16.79
C ASP A 301 32.78 16.55 -17.33
N LYS A 302 32.78 15.51 -16.51
CA LYS A 302 33.19 14.16 -16.93
C LYS A 302 32.27 13.59 -18.01
N LEU A 303 30.94 13.74 -17.86
CA LEU A 303 29.97 13.32 -18.85
C LEU A 303 30.19 14.00 -20.19
N THR A 304 30.41 15.31 -20.18
CA THR A 304 30.68 16.10 -21.39
C THR A 304 31.96 15.61 -22.11
N LEU A 305 33.02 15.36 -21.35
CA LEU A 305 34.27 14.81 -21.93
C LEU A 305 34.08 13.40 -22.52
N ILE A 306 33.35 12.52 -21.82
CA ILE A 306 33.07 11.16 -22.29
C ILE A 306 32.19 11.20 -23.53
N GLN A 307 31.15 12.03 -23.55
CA GLN A 307 30.23 12.21 -24.66
C GLN A 307 30.99 12.69 -25.92
N LYS A 308 31.86 13.69 -25.76
CA LYS A 308 32.70 14.18 -26.84
C LYS A 308 33.60 13.07 -27.41
N LYS A 309 34.23 12.30 -26.55
CA LYS A 309 35.06 11.16 -26.94
C LYS A 309 34.29 10.07 -27.69
N ILE A 310 33.04 9.81 -27.28
CA ILE A 310 32.17 8.84 -27.96
C ILE A 310 31.85 9.36 -29.37
N TYR A 311 31.49 10.63 -29.54
CA TYR A 311 31.21 11.22 -30.84
C TYR A 311 32.42 11.24 -31.76
N GLU A 312 33.60 11.54 -31.22
CA GLU A 312 34.85 11.46 -31.96
C GLU A 312 35.17 10.04 -32.47
N LEU A 313 34.88 9.03 -31.64
CA LEU A 313 35.10 7.62 -32.00
C LEU A 313 34.07 7.10 -33.01
N CYS A 314 32.83 7.56 -32.90
CA CYS A 314 31.74 7.16 -33.82
C CYS A 314 31.73 7.95 -35.13
N GLY A 315 32.38 9.12 -35.20
CA GLY A 315 32.40 10.00 -36.34
C GLY A 315 31.14 10.82 -36.56
N GLU A 316 30.13 10.69 -35.68
CA GLU A 316 28.87 11.43 -35.75
C GLU A 316 28.26 11.65 -34.34
N GLU A 317 27.40 12.65 -34.21
CA GLU A 317 26.63 12.92 -33.00
C GLU A 317 25.29 12.15 -33.05
N PHE A 318 24.95 11.45 -31.99
CA PHE A 318 23.70 10.73 -31.83
C PHE A 318 23.19 10.78 -30.38
N ASN A 319 21.96 10.38 -30.13
CA ASN A 319 21.41 10.31 -28.79
C ASN A 319 21.95 9.11 -28.02
N ILE A 320 23.01 9.32 -27.22
CA ILE A 320 23.66 8.27 -26.40
C ILE A 320 22.70 7.64 -25.38
N ALA A 321 21.68 8.37 -24.92
CA ALA A 321 20.71 7.88 -23.94
C ALA A 321 19.60 7.02 -24.59
N SER A 322 19.54 6.91 -25.89
CA SER A 322 18.55 6.10 -26.61
C SER A 322 19.04 4.67 -26.83
N PRO A 323 18.27 3.65 -26.47
CA PRO A 323 18.62 2.26 -26.73
C PRO A 323 18.42 1.80 -28.18
N LYS A 324 18.06 2.72 -29.09
CA LYS A 324 17.87 2.44 -30.53
C LYS A 324 19.16 2.60 -31.29
#